data_cd7b145fabe40ab30b96a3b345e12356
#
_entry.id   cd7b145fabe40ab30b96a3b345e12356
#
_cell.length_a   1.000
_cell.length_b   1.000
_cell.length_c   1.000
_cell.angle_alpha   90.00
_cell.angle_beta   90.00
_cell.angle_gamma   90.00
#
_symmetry.space_group_name_H-M   'P 1'
#
loop_
_entity.id
_entity.type
_entity.pdbx_description
1 polymer ?
#
loop_
_entity_poly.entity_id
_entity_poly.type
_entity_poly.pdbx_seq_one_letter_code
_entity_poly.pdbx_strand_id
1 'polypeptide(L)'
;MGGDIVLQNVRKLASGTLADLHVRSARLKGADIPEALVPLAINTFPVLLVAAACAEGRTILRGAQALQADESECVRLMADGLLALGIEAEPVLDGIIIEGGVPGGGEVDARSDQRVVMAFRVASLRASAPIRIQACADAAASFPHFLALCAQVGMRVAQEDKK
;
A
#
# COMPACT_ATOMS: atom_id res chain seq x y z
N MET A 1 -7.14 -12.12 3.35
CA MET A 1 -7.95 -10.99 2.86
C MET A 1 -8.91 -11.38 1.71
N GLY A 2 -8.84 -12.57 1.14
CA GLY A 2 -9.80 -13.03 0.12
C GLY A 2 -9.61 -12.46 -1.30
N GLY A 3 -8.40 -12.03 -1.63
CA GLY A 3 -8.08 -11.63 -2.99
C GLY A 3 -8.21 -12.79 -3.98
N ASP A 4 -8.77 -12.54 -5.16
CA ASP A 4 -8.88 -13.54 -6.23
C ASP A 4 -7.62 -13.48 -7.09
N ILE A 5 -6.62 -14.28 -6.71
CA ILE A 5 -5.30 -14.34 -7.35
C ILE A 5 -5.00 -15.79 -7.72
N VAL A 6 -4.79 -16.04 -9.00
CA VAL A 6 -4.46 -17.37 -9.54
C VAL A 6 -3.09 -17.34 -10.20
N LEU A 7 -2.24 -18.28 -9.83
CA LEU A 7 -0.95 -18.52 -10.48
C LEU A 7 -1.17 -19.40 -11.73
N GLN A 8 -0.67 -18.93 -12.87
CA GLN A 8 -0.72 -19.66 -14.13
C GLN A 8 0.70 -19.85 -14.68
N ASN A 9 0.89 -20.84 -15.56
CA ASN A 9 2.17 -21.09 -16.22
C ASN A 9 3.37 -21.19 -15.27
N VAL A 10 3.16 -21.82 -14.11
CA VAL A 10 4.19 -21.94 -13.06
C VAL A 10 5.37 -22.72 -13.57
N ARG A 11 6.57 -22.15 -13.52
CA ARG A 11 7.85 -22.77 -13.90
C ARG A 11 8.83 -22.66 -12.74
N LYS A 12 9.48 -23.77 -12.42
CA LYS A 12 10.58 -23.77 -11.45
C LYS A 12 11.88 -23.53 -12.21
N LEU A 13 12.60 -22.50 -11.85
CA LEU A 13 13.94 -22.16 -12.32
C LEU A 13 14.93 -22.34 -11.18
N ALA A 14 16.22 -22.45 -11.49
CA ALA A 14 17.26 -22.51 -10.47
C ALA A 14 17.28 -21.27 -9.55
N SER A 15 16.84 -20.12 -10.05
CA SER A 15 16.73 -18.84 -9.33
C SER A 15 15.42 -18.64 -8.56
N GLY A 16 14.46 -19.59 -8.65
CA GLY A 16 13.17 -19.45 -7.99
C GLY A 16 11.99 -19.90 -8.84
N THR A 17 10.80 -19.48 -8.46
CA THR A 17 9.55 -19.79 -9.19
C THR A 17 9.11 -18.59 -10.02
N LEU A 18 8.87 -18.83 -11.31
CA LEU A 18 8.25 -17.87 -12.23
C LEU A 18 6.81 -18.28 -12.48
N ALA A 19 5.88 -17.33 -12.48
CA ALA A 19 4.49 -17.59 -12.78
C ALA A 19 3.81 -16.34 -13.36
N ASP A 20 2.76 -16.53 -14.13
CA ASP A 20 1.83 -15.48 -14.50
C ASP A 20 0.82 -15.31 -13.37
N LEU A 21 0.53 -14.06 -13.01
CA LEU A 21 -0.48 -13.71 -12.01
C LEU A 21 -1.76 -13.30 -12.71
N HIS A 22 -2.83 -14.07 -12.52
CA HIS A 22 -4.16 -13.68 -12.95
C HIS A 22 -4.93 -13.14 -11.75
N VAL A 23 -5.18 -11.82 -11.74
CA VAL A 23 -5.83 -11.12 -10.63
C VAL A 23 -7.20 -10.63 -11.08
N ARG A 24 -8.23 -10.90 -10.29
CA ARG A 24 -9.58 -10.39 -10.50
C ARG A 24 -10.00 -9.49 -9.35
N SER A 25 -10.92 -8.59 -9.64
CA SER A 25 -11.55 -7.78 -8.60
C SER A 25 -12.25 -8.68 -7.58
N ALA A 26 -12.01 -8.42 -6.29
CA ALA A 26 -12.62 -9.15 -5.19
C ALA A 26 -13.01 -8.19 -4.06
N ARG A 27 -14.00 -8.58 -3.26
CA ARG A 27 -14.30 -7.89 -2.00
C ARG A 27 -13.31 -8.36 -0.95
N LEU A 28 -12.35 -7.51 -0.64
CA LEU A 28 -11.37 -7.80 0.39
C LEU A 28 -12.03 -7.74 1.77
N LYS A 29 -11.57 -8.63 2.65
CA LYS A 29 -11.94 -8.65 4.07
C LYS A 29 -10.73 -8.37 4.93
N GLY A 30 -10.96 -7.68 6.04
CA GLY A 30 -9.96 -7.50 7.08
C GLY A 30 -9.39 -8.84 7.55
N ALA A 31 -8.16 -8.84 7.99
CA ALA A 31 -7.46 -10.05 8.42
C ALA A 31 -6.46 -9.75 9.52
N ASP A 32 -6.22 -10.73 10.39
CA ASP A 32 -5.07 -10.72 11.29
C ASP A 32 -3.86 -11.25 10.51
N ILE A 33 -2.85 -10.41 10.31
CA ILE A 33 -1.66 -10.74 9.52
C ILE A 33 -0.67 -11.45 10.45
N PRO A 34 -0.31 -12.72 10.17
CA PRO A 34 0.61 -13.47 11.01
C PRO A 34 1.99 -12.80 11.09
N GLU A 35 2.55 -12.66 12.29
CA GLU A 35 3.88 -12.08 12.52
C GLU A 35 4.98 -12.71 11.66
N ALA A 36 4.88 -14.03 11.42
CA ALA A 36 5.85 -14.75 10.60
C ALA A 36 5.92 -14.26 9.14
N LEU A 37 4.89 -13.55 8.65
CA LEU A 37 4.87 -12.97 7.31
C LEU A 37 5.49 -11.57 7.27
N VAL A 38 5.66 -10.91 8.41
CA VAL A 38 6.12 -9.53 8.51
C VAL A 38 7.49 -9.35 7.88
N PRO A 39 8.53 -10.14 8.20
CA PRO A 39 9.84 -9.98 7.57
C PRO A 39 9.85 -10.26 6.06
N LEU A 40 8.91 -11.09 5.57
CA LEU A 40 8.80 -11.45 4.16
C LEU A 40 8.11 -10.36 3.33
N ALA A 41 7.27 -9.55 3.96
CA ALA A 41 6.40 -8.59 3.29
C ALA A 41 6.80 -7.12 3.53
N ILE A 42 7.93 -6.86 4.18
CA ILE A 42 8.31 -5.54 4.68
C ILE A 42 8.23 -4.43 3.63
N ASN A 43 8.77 -4.68 2.44
CA ASN A 43 8.74 -3.73 1.33
C ASN A 43 7.35 -3.58 0.70
N THR A 44 6.43 -4.50 1.01
CA THR A 44 5.07 -4.55 0.47
C THR A 44 4.05 -3.97 1.45
N PHE A 45 4.45 -3.67 2.70
CA PHE A 45 3.52 -3.14 3.70
C PHE A 45 2.75 -1.92 3.26
N PRO A 46 3.33 -0.88 2.66
CA PRO A 46 2.55 0.28 2.30
C PRO A 46 1.34 -0.05 1.41
N VAL A 47 1.53 -0.86 0.38
CA VAL A 47 0.41 -1.24 -0.50
C VAL A 47 -0.53 -2.26 0.15
N LEU A 48 -0.03 -3.10 1.06
CA LEU A 48 -0.87 -4.00 1.87
C LEU A 48 -1.77 -3.22 2.83
N LEU A 49 -1.27 -2.15 3.46
CA LEU A 49 -2.05 -1.26 4.30
C LEU A 49 -3.12 -0.49 3.50
N VAL A 50 -2.84 -0.14 2.23
CA VAL A 50 -3.87 0.38 1.31
C VAL A 50 -4.93 -0.67 1.01
N ALA A 51 -4.55 -1.92 0.78
CA ALA A 51 -5.51 -3.01 0.60
C ALA A 51 -6.37 -3.22 1.86
N ALA A 52 -5.77 -3.11 3.05
CA ALA A 52 -6.47 -3.15 4.34
C ALA A 52 -7.46 -1.98 4.48
N ALA A 53 -7.05 -0.77 4.11
CA ALA A 53 -7.89 0.42 4.12
C ALA A 53 -9.11 0.31 3.19
N CYS A 54 -9.03 -0.51 2.14
CA CYS A 54 -10.12 -0.76 1.20
C CYS A 54 -10.89 -2.06 1.47
N ALA A 55 -10.55 -2.81 2.53
CA ALA A 55 -11.21 -4.06 2.89
C ALA A 55 -12.47 -3.81 3.74
N GLU A 56 -13.33 -4.81 3.86
CA GLU A 56 -14.45 -4.79 4.79
C GLU A 56 -13.97 -5.29 6.17
N GLY A 57 -14.17 -4.47 7.22
CA GLY A 57 -13.81 -4.80 8.61
C GLY A 57 -12.34 -4.55 8.93
N ARG A 58 -11.91 -5.12 10.05
CA ARG A 58 -10.65 -4.81 10.70
C ARG A 58 -9.50 -5.64 10.17
N THR A 59 -8.37 -4.99 9.91
CA THR A 59 -7.07 -5.63 9.65
C THR A 59 -6.11 -5.31 10.78
N ILE A 60 -5.39 -6.30 11.28
CA ILE A 60 -4.39 -6.15 12.32
C ILE A 60 -3.05 -6.63 11.77
N LEU A 61 -2.04 -5.77 11.80
CA LEU A 61 -0.65 -6.09 11.55
C LEU A 61 0.09 -6.09 12.88
N ARG A 62 0.77 -7.17 13.23
CA ARG A 62 1.62 -7.30 14.43
C ARG A 62 3.06 -7.60 14.03
N GLY A 63 3.98 -7.59 15.01
CA GLY A 63 5.38 -7.91 14.77
C GLY A 63 6.21 -6.73 14.26
N ALA A 64 5.67 -5.51 14.32
CA ALA A 64 6.39 -4.31 13.87
C ALA A 64 7.55 -3.92 14.80
N GLN A 65 7.61 -4.41 16.03
CA GLN A 65 8.75 -4.16 16.93
C GLN A 65 10.06 -4.77 16.43
N ALA A 66 9.98 -5.83 15.64
CA ALA A 66 11.14 -6.45 15.01
C ALA A 66 11.65 -5.67 13.77
N LEU A 67 10.91 -4.65 13.35
CA LEU A 67 11.24 -3.83 12.19
C LEU A 67 12.36 -2.83 12.54
N GLN A 68 13.17 -2.49 11.54
CA GLN A 68 14.14 -1.41 11.66
C GLN A 68 13.44 -0.05 11.74
N ALA A 69 14.18 0.99 12.14
CA ALA A 69 13.61 2.33 12.34
C ALA A 69 12.91 2.87 11.08
N ASP A 70 13.48 2.64 9.90
CA ASP A 70 12.92 3.12 8.63
C ASP A 70 11.58 2.44 8.27
N GLU A 71 11.44 1.15 8.62
CA GLU A 71 10.19 0.43 8.39
C GLU A 71 9.11 0.87 9.39
N SER A 72 9.49 1.09 10.64
CA SER A 72 8.58 1.62 11.65
C SER A 72 8.09 3.02 11.30
N GLU A 73 8.97 3.87 10.76
CA GLU A 73 8.58 5.20 10.25
C GLU A 73 7.64 5.08 9.05
N CYS A 74 7.90 4.16 8.14
CA CYS A 74 7.02 3.90 7.00
C CYS A 74 5.60 3.50 7.43
N VAL A 75 5.46 2.62 8.42
CA VAL A 75 4.16 2.23 8.99
C VAL A 75 3.45 3.44 9.60
N ARG A 76 4.18 4.31 10.31
CA ARG A 76 3.65 5.53 10.90
C ARG A 76 3.16 6.52 9.81
N LEU A 77 3.96 6.75 8.77
CA LEU A 77 3.57 7.61 7.65
C LEU A 77 2.31 7.09 6.94
N MET A 78 2.20 5.78 6.79
CA MET A 78 0.99 5.16 6.24
C MET A 78 -0.22 5.37 7.14
N ALA A 79 -0.07 5.23 8.46
CA ALA A 79 -1.15 5.49 9.42
C ALA A 79 -1.62 6.95 9.36
N ASP A 80 -0.69 7.90 9.44
CA ASP A 80 -0.98 9.33 9.37
C ASP A 80 -1.70 9.69 8.06
N GLY A 81 -1.22 9.16 6.93
CA GLY A 81 -1.82 9.40 5.63
C GLY A 81 -3.21 8.76 5.49
N LEU A 82 -3.43 7.55 6.00
CA LEU A 82 -4.74 6.90 5.99
C LEU A 82 -5.75 7.67 6.85
N LEU A 83 -5.33 8.15 8.04
CA LEU A 83 -6.14 9.01 8.89
C LEU A 83 -6.53 10.31 8.18
N ALA A 84 -5.60 10.95 7.46
CA ALA A 84 -5.87 12.15 6.66
C ALA A 84 -6.90 11.89 5.54
N LEU A 85 -7.02 10.66 5.08
CA LEU A 85 -8.01 10.21 4.10
C LEU A 85 -9.31 9.69 4.73
N GLY A 86 -9.48 9.82 6.05
CA GLY A 86 -10.69 9.42 6.77
C GLY A 86 -10.80 7.92 7.05
N ILE A 87 -9.72 7.18 6.94
CA ILE A 87 -9.64 5.78 7.34
C ILE A 87 -9.08 5.69 8.76
N GLU A 88 -9.78 4.97 9.64
CA GLU A 88 -9.29 4.71 10.99
C GLU A 88 -8.07 3.78 10.94
N ALA A 89 -6.91 4.33 11.24
CA ALA A 89 -5.62 3.64 11.24
C ALA A 89 -4.88 4.00 12.53
N GLU A 90 -4.83 3.05 13.46
CA GLU A 90 -4.25 3.23 14.79
C GLU A 90 -2.90 2.53 14.88
N PRO A 91 -1.77 3.27 14.95
CA PRO A 91 -0.49 2.69 15.30
C PRO A 91 -0.53 2.15 16.72
N VAL A 92 -0.15 0.90 16.90
CA VAL A 92 0.01 0.26 18.21
C VAL A 92 1.48 -0.05 18.46
N LEU A 93 1.84 -0.38 19.71
CA LEU A 93 3.22 -0.63 20.09
C LEU A 93 3.94 -1.64 19.18
N ASP A 94 3.24 -2.63 18.69
CA ASP A 94 3.75 -3.74 17.88
C ASP A 94 3.15 -3.81 16.48
N GLY A 95 2.63 -2.70 15.93
CA GLY A 95 2.07 -2.74 14.59
C GLY A 95 1.06 -1.64 14.28
N ILE A 96 0.00 -2.01 13.59
CA ILE A 96 -1.08 -1.10 13.20
C ILE A 96 -2.42 -1.85 13.12
N ILE A 97 -3.49 -1.18 13.52
CA ILE A 97 -4.87 -1.63 13.36
C ILE A 97 -5.56 -0.69 12.36
N ILE A 98 -6.21 -1.25 11.35
CA ILE A 98 -6.91 -0.50 10.32
C ILE A 98 -8.37 -0.99 10.24
N GLU A 99 -9.32 -0.09 10.39
CA GLU A 99 -10.71 -0.32 10.03
C GLU A 99 -10.93 0.09 8.57
N GLY A 100 -11.23 -0.88 7.74
CA GLY A 100 -11.37 -0.65 6.31
C GLY A 100 -12.63 0.11 5.94
N GLY A 101 -12.59 0.79 4.81
CA GLY A 101 -13.66 1.65 4.31
C GLY A 101 -13.42 2.13 2.89
N VAL A 102 -13.87 3.33 2.59
CA VAL A 102 -13.57 4.01 1.32
C VAL A 102 -12.70 5.22 1.63
N PRO A 103 -11.43 5.23 1.20
CA PRO A 103 -10.59 6.40 1.40
C PRO A 103 -11.22 7.67 0.80
N GLY A 104 -11.19 8.76 1.55
CA GLY A 104 -11.56 10.08 1.08
C GLY A 104 -10.49 10.72 0.20
N GLY A 105 -10.70 12.00 -0.14
CA GLY A 105 -9.64 12.85 -0.63
C GLY A 105 -8.93 13.54 0.52
N GLY A 106 -7.75 14.06 0.24
CA GLY A 106 -6.98 14.77 1.27
C GLY A 106 -5.54 14.98 0.87
N GLU A 107 -4.75 15.40 1.84
CA GLU A 107 -3.33 15.67 1.68
C GLU A 107 -2.51 14.71 2.54
N VAL A 108 -1.51 14.09 1.95
CA VAL A 108 -0.64 13.10 2.58
C VAL A 108 0.80 13.54 2.45
N ASP A 109 1.54 13.56 3.55
CA ASP A 109 2.98 13.79 3.56
C ASP A 109 3.74 12.44 3.50
N ALA A 110 4.40 12.19 2.38
CA ALA A 110 5.16 10.98 2.17
C ALA A 110 6.61 11.07 2.67
N ARG A 111 7.06 12.24 3.14
CA ARG A 111 8.45 12.51 3.60
C ARG A 111 9.54 11.92 2.69
N SER A 112 9.27 11.93 1.39
CA SER A 112 10.15 11.36 0.36
C SER A 112 10.33 9.83 0.42
N ASP A 113 9.51 9.09 1.17
CA ASP A 113 9.49 7.63 1.06
C ASP A 113 8.75 7.20 -0.20
N GLN A 114 9.49 6.63 -1.13
CA GLN A 114 8.96 6.21 -2.44
C GLN A 114 7.87 5.14 -2.32
N ARG A 115 7.96 4.27 -1.30
CA ARG A 115 6.98 3.20 -1.05
C ARG A 115 5.64 3.81 -0.65
N VAL A 116 5.67 4.83 0.22
CA VAL A 116 4.49 5.58 0.68
C VAL A 116 3.87 6.34 -0.49
N VAL A 117 4.69 7.04 -1.30
CA VAL A 117 4.22 7.73 -2.52
C VAL A 117 3.49 6.77 -3.45
N MET A 118 4.10 5.62 -3.77
CA MET A 118 3.48 4.63 -4.65
C MET A 118 2.19 4.04 -4.07
N ALA A 119 2.17 3.76 -2.78
CA ALA A 119 1.00 3.22 -2.09
C ALA A 119 -0.19 4.19 -2.15
N PHE A 120 -0.01 5.48 -1.83
CA PHE A 120 -1.10 6.45 -1.90
C PHE A 120 -1.52 6.78 -3.34
N ARG A 121 -0.64 6.66 -4.31
CA ARG A 121 -1.06 6.68 -5.72
C ARG A 121 -1.99 5.51 -6.03
N VAL A 122 -1.67 4.29 -5.59
CA VAL A 122 -2.58 3.14 -5.74
C VAL A 122 -3.89 3.36 -4.99
N ALA A 123 -3.85 3.94 -3.78
CA ALA A 123 -5.05 4.27 -3.00
C ALA A 123 -5.99 5.22 -3.78
N SER A 124 -5.45 6.13 -4.60
CA SER A 124 -6.25 7.07 -5.39
C SER A 124 -7.19 6.40 -6.39
N LEU A 125 -6.94 5.15 -6.79
CA LEU A 125 -7.86 4.36 -7.64
C LEU A 125 -9.17 4.00 -6.93
N ARG A 126 -9.20 4.05 -5.59
CA ARG A 126 -10.36 3.71 -4.76
C ARG A 126 -10.87 4.89 -3.95
N ALA A 127 -10.13 5.98 -3.89
CA ALA A 127 -10.51 7.17 -3.15
C ALA A 127 -11.74 7.84 -3.77
N SER A 128 -12.59 8.41 -2.93
CA SER A 128 -13.80 9.13 -3.34
C SER A 128 -13.53 10.54 -3.85
N ALA A 129 -12.32 11.07 -3.61
CA ALA A 129 -11.85 12.38 -4.06
C ALA A 129 -10.32 12.37 -4.27
N PRO A 130 -9.75 13.40 -4.93
CA PRO A 130 -8.30 13.44 -5.21
C PRO A 130 -7.43 13.39 -3.95
N ILE A 131 -6.31 12.67 -4.05
CA ILE A 131 -5.27 12.64 -3.02
C ILE A 131 -4.10 13.49 -3.50
N ARG A 132 -3.72 14.51 -2.71
CA ARG A 132 -2.50 15.29 -2.90
C ARG A 132 -1.38 14.66 -2.08
N ILE A 133 -0.27 14.32 -2.72
CA ILE A 133 0.90 13.76 -2.04
C ILE A 133 1.99 14.79 -1.99
N GLN A 134 2.35 15.23 -0.77
CA GLN A 134 3.47 16.14 -0.52
C GLN A 134 4.79 15.37 -0.42
N ALA A 135 5.91 16.11 -0.53
CA ALA A 135 7.26 15.58 -0.43
C ALA A 135 7.46 14.31 -1.28
N CYS A 136 6.96 14.35 -2.52
CA CYS A 136 7.08 13.23 -3.44
C CYS A 136 8.55 12.95 -3.78
N ALA A 137 9.02 11.74 -3.45
CA ALA A 137 10.22 11.19 -4.04
C ALA A 137 9.96 10.75 -5.49
N ASP A 138 11.00 10.76 -6.31
CA ASP A 138 10.90 10.20 -7.66
C ASP A 138 10.78 8.67 -7.59
N ALA A 139 9.57 8.17 -7.79
CA ALA A 139 9.30 6.75 -7.83
C ALA A 139 10.04 6.04 -9.00
N ALA A 140 10.47 6.79 -10.02
CA ALA A 140 11.18 6.23 -11.16
C ALA A 140 12.54 5.64 -10.79
N ALA A 141 13.15 6.09 -9.70
CA ALA A 141 14.41 5.53 -9.21
C ALA A 141 14.27 4.05 -8.80
N SER A 142 13.13 3.67 -8.20
CA SER A 142 12.87 2.28 -7.78
C SER A 142 12.02 1.50 -8.76
N PHE A 143 11.11 2.18 -9.46
CA PHE A 143 10.18 1.56 -10.40
C PHE A 143 9.97 2.47 -11.64
N PRO A 144 10.88 2.40 -12.64
CA PRO A 144 10.92 3.35 -13.77
C PRO A 144 9.62 3.48 -14.56
N HIS A 145 8.82 2.42 -14.63
CA HIS A 145 7.56 2.40 -15.41
C HIS A 145 6.30 2.57 -14.56
N PHE A 146 6.43 2.87 -13.27
CA PHE A 146 5.29 2.92 -12.36
C PHE A 146 4.17 3.86 -12.84
N LEU A 147 4.50 5.10 -13.21
CA LEU A 147 3.50 6.06 -13.68
C LEU A 147 2.83 5.65 -15.00
N ALA A 148 3.60 5.05 -15.91
CA ALA A 148 3.06 4.55 -17.17
C ALA A 148 2.06 3.40 -16.92
N LEU A 149 2.38 2.50 -15.99
CA LEU A 149 1.47 1.43 -15.58
C LEU A 149 0.23 1.98 -14.86
N CYS A 150 0.40 2.98 -14.00
CA CYS A 150 -0.73 3.67 -13.34
C CYS A 150 -1.69 4.27 -14.38
N ALA A 151 -1.18 4.90 -15.43
CA ALA A 151 -2.00 5.46 -16.50
C ALA A 151 -2.78 4.36 -17.26
N GLN A 152 -2.16 3.19 -17.50
CA GLN A 152 -2.82 2.06 -18.18
C GLN A 152 -4.02 1.52 -17.38
N VAL A 153 -3.97 1.58 -16.04
CA VAL A 153 -5.10 1.16 -15.18
C VAL A 153 -6.09 2.30 -14.89
N GLY A 154 -5.96 3.44 -15.58
CA GLY A 154 -6.91 4.55 -15.50
C GLY A 154 -6.63 5.57 -14.40
N MET A 155 -5.47 5.49 -13.74
CA MET A 155 -5.08 6.51 -12.77
C MET A 155 -4.77 7.84 -13.47
N ARG A 156 -5.36 8.93 -12.96
CA ARG A 156 -5.05 10.29 -13.41
C ARG A 156 -4.06 10.92 -12.44
N VAL A 157 -2.87 11.21 -12.92
CA VAL A 157 -1.82 11.88 -12.13
C VAL A 157 -1.63 13.28 -12.70
N ALA A 158 -1.86 14.31 -11.88
CA ALA A 158 -1.45 15.67 -12.18
C ALA A 158 -0.17 15.97 -11.40
N GLN A 159 0.83 16.52 -12.06
CA GLN A 159 1.97 17.14 -11.39
C GLN A 159 1.67 18.61 -11.21
N GLU A 160 1.71 19.09 -9.96
CA GLU A 160 1.74 20.54 -9.72
C GLU A 160 3.19 21.01 -9.90
N ASP A 161 3.43 21.88 -10.88
CA ASP A 161 4.72 22.54 -11.02
C ASP A 161 5.00 23.33 -9.73
N LYS A 162 6.14 23.05 -9.10
CA LYS A 162 6.62 23.89 -8.00
C LYS A 162 6.86 25.30 -8.55
N LYS A 163 6.00 26.24 -8.16
CA LYS A 163 6.28 27.67 -8.30
C LYS A 163 7.37 28.10 -7.33
#